data_37394589468f458ec25e05001a1b82ff
#
_entry.id   37394589468f458ec25e05001a1b82ff
#
_cell.length_a   1.000
_cell.length_b   1.000
_cell.length_c   1.000
_cell.angle_alpha   90.00
_cell.angle_beta   90.00
_cell.angle_gamma   90.00
#
_symmetry.space_group_name_H-M   'P 1'
#
loop_
_entity.id
_entity.type
_entity.pdbx_description
1 polymer ?
#
loop_
_entity_poly.entity_id
_entity_poly.type
_entity_poly.pdbx_seq_one_letter_code
_entity_poly.pdbx_strand_id
1 'polypeptide(L)'
;MKRLIQFQFMLVLLLVCGQATIQAKRISQWQAQQQAYSFWGKQMPMKAKAKSRVVSTASLSTLGNDSYYVFNNDAGGFVIIAGDDAVAPVLGYTSTGAFDANNLPEGLKDLLKSYEQQIAALGKNYKANTTSTRAEFTGEKLLNTAKWNQGAPFNKYTPNNYVTGCVATAGAIVMKHHGYPAKGVGSHSYTWNGQNLTASFEHDYDWANMPVRYTGDNDAAFDGVARLMSDLGIAVNMQYANGGSASALEDLVTALKKYFGYSKYARHLKIEDLGAEAWNGRLRAEIDANRPVLYAASDANVGGHSFVIDGYKDESFSVNWGWGGYCDGFYRVGALNPEVDGTPQGDQYNSSQAAVFALQPSDGKEVLSNL
;
A
#
# COMPACT_ATOMS: atom_id res chain seq x y z
N MET A 1 -41.69 62.55 47.59
CA MET A 1 -41.62 61.13 47.23
C MET A 1 -41.01 61.04 45.80
N LYS A 2 -39.75 60.84 45.74
CA LYS A 2 -38.98 60.73 44.44
C LYS A 2 -38.86 59.25 44.10
N ARG A 3 -39.39 58.83 42.95
CA ARG A 3 -39.21 57.49 42.44
C ARG A 3 -37.90 57.46 41.64
N LEU A 4 -36.94 56.63 42.08
CA LEU A 4 -35.77 56.28 41.36
C LEU A 4 -36.12 55.26 40.26
N ILE A 5 -35.88 55.61 39.04
CA ILE A 5 -35.93 54.69 37.90
C ILE A 5 -34.53 54.16 37.72
N GLN A 6 -34.29 52.86 38.02
CA GLN A 6 -33.08 52.17 37.70
C GLN A 6 -33.11 51.66 36.23
N PHE A 7 -32.29 52.22 35.40
CA PHE A 7 -32.00 51.68 34.05
C PHE A 7 -30.98 50.51 34.19
N GLN A 8 -31.44 49.29 34.01
CA GLN A 8 -30.55 48.16 33.81
C GLN A 8 -30.09 48.14 32.36
N PHE A 9 -28.81 48.47 32.13
CA PHE A 9 -28.13 48.20 30.87
C PHE A 9 -27.83 46.70 30.80
N MET A 10 -28.59 45.96 29.99
CA MET A 10 -28.36 44.58 29.66
C MET A 10 -27.27 44.56 28.56
N LEU A 11 -26.02 44.31 28.97
CA LEU A 11 -24.89 44.13 28.05
C LEU A 11 -25.05 42.74 27.39
N VAL A 12 -25.61 42.70 26.18
CA VAL A 12 -25.63 41.49 25.35
C VAL A 12 -24.22 41.32 24.75
N LEU A 13 -23.43 40.48 25.39
CA LEU A 13 -22.14 40.04 24.82
C LEU A 13 -22.45 39.07 23.67
N LEU A 14 -22.49 39.56 22.45
CA LEU A 14 -22.49 38.73 21.26
C LEU A 14 -21.12 38.01 21.20
N LEU A 15 -21.08 36.79 21.70
CA LEU A 15 -20.03 35.84 21.38
C LEU A 15 -20.16 35.52 19.90
N VAL A 16 -19.47 36.28 19.06
CA VAL A 16 -19.17 35.89 17.72
C VAL A 16 -18.14 34.74 17.86
N CYS A 17 -18.63 33.52 17.97
CA CYS A 17 -17.79 32.34 17.66
C CYS A 17 -17.39 32.45 16.17
N GLY A 18 -16.33 33.17 15.90
CA GLY A 18 -15.67 33.09 14.63
C GLY A 18 -15.24 31.63 14.45
N GLN A 19 -15.96 30.91 13.59
CA GLN A 19 -15.47 29.64 13.09
C GLN A 19 -14.17 29.98 12.35
N ALA A 20 -13.04 29.77 13.00
CA ALA A 20 -11.76 29.80 12.32
C ALA A 20 -11.80 28.66 11.29
N THR A 21 -12.06 29.01 10.04
CA THR A 21 -11.83 28.08 8.94
C THR A 21 -10.33 27.78 8.95
N ILE A 22 -9.96 26.60 9.45
CA ILE A 22 -8.61 26.11 9.30
C ILE A 22 -8.45 25.85 7.81
N GLN A 23 -7.76 26.77 7.14
CA GLN A 23 -7.42 26.64 5.73
C GLN A 23 -6.17 25.77 5.66
N ALA A 24 -6.20 24.73 4.83
CA ALA A 24 -5.03 23.92 4.51
C ALA A 24 -3.84 24.82 4.20
N LYS A 25 -2.72 24.59 4.88
CA LYS A 25 -1.52 25.43 4.74
C LYS A 25 -0.34 24.57 4.32
N ARG A 26 0.27 24.96 3.22
CA ARG A 26 1.53 24.38 2.79
C ARG A 26 2.59 24.57 3.86
N ILE A 27 3.31 23.52 4.17
CA ILE A 27 4.47 23.58 5.05
C ILE A 27 5.74 23.79 4.22
N SER A 28 6.71 24.51 4.80
CA SER A 28 8.01 24.68 4.17
C SER A 28 8.88 23.43 4.31
N GLN A 29 9.87 23.29 3.44
CA GLN A 29 10.86 22.20 3.54
C GLN A 29 11.54 22.18 4.91
N TRP A 30 11.80 23.33 5.52
CA TRP A 30 12.36 23.42 6.87
C TRP A 30 11.41 22.82 7.92
N GLN A 31 10.11 23.13 7.85
CA GLN A 31 9.11 22.54 8.76
C GLN A 31 9.01 21.03 8.57
N ALA A 32 8.99 20.56 7.31
CA ALA A 32 9.00 19.13 7.00
C ALA A 32 10.25 18.43 7.56
N GLN A 33 11.41 19.07 7.47
CA GLN A 33 12.66 18.54 8.04
C GLN A 33 12.60 18.43 9.57
N GLN A 34 11.98 19.40 10.26
CA GLN A 34 11.78 19.31 11.72
C GLN A 34 10.84 18.16 12.08
N GLN A 35 9.81 17.91 11.29
CA GLN A 35 8.92 16.77 11.46
C GLN A 35 9.67 15.44 11.24
N ALA A 36 10.53 15.35 10.23
CA ALA A 36 11.39 14.19 9.99
C ALA A 36 12.35 13.92 11.16
N TYR A 37 12.98 14.95 11.72
CA TYR A 37 13.81 14.82 12.93
C TYR A 37 13.00 14.35 14.12
N SER A 38 11.81 14.90 14.33
CA SER A 38 10.92 14.50 15.43
C SER A 38 10.49 13.03 15.27
N PHE A 39 10.16 12.61 14.05
CA PHE A 39 9.81 11.23 13.76
C PHE A 39 10.96 10.27 14.08
N TRP A 40 12.14 10.49 13.54
CA TRP A 40 13.32 9.65 13.82
C TRP A 40 13.72 9.68 15.28
N GLY A 41 13.59 10.82 15.94
CA GLY A 41 13.83 10.95 17.38
C GLY A 41 12.94 10.06 18.24
N LYS A 42 11.73 9.72 17.80
CA LYS A 42 10.80 8.80 18.48
C LYS A 42 11.08 7.34 18.14
N GLN A 43 11.46 7.06 16.87
CA GLN A 43 11.62 5.69 16.37
C GLN A 43 12.98 5.07 16.71
N MET A 44 14.03 5.86 16.98
CA MET A 44 15.38 5.35 17.21
C MET A 44 15.72 5.19 18.68
N PRO A 45 16.42 4.09 19.08
CA PRO A 45 17.01 3.96 20.40
C PRO A 45 18.00 5.10 20.69
N MET A 46 18.11 5.51 21.95
CA MET A 46 18.96 6.65 22.37
C MET A 46 20.42 6.59 21.85
N LYS A 47 21.00 5.39 21.71
CA LYS A 47 22.38 5.21 21.19
C LYS A 47 22.52 5.50 19.69
N ALA A 48 21.46 5.40 18.91
CA ALA A 48 21.46 5.68 17.48
C ALA A 48 21.17 7.16 17.16
N LYS A 49 20.53 7.90 18.06
CA LYS A 49 20.16 9.31 17.89
C LYS A 49 21.37 10.23 17.66
N ALA A 50 22.52 9.92 18.27
CA ALA A 50 23.73 10.75 18.19
C ALA A 50 24.44 10.72 16.82
N LYS A 51 24.08 9.78 15.92
CA LYS A 51 24.69 9.61 14.59
C LYS A 51 23.68 9.80 13.45
N SER A 52 22.41 10.09 13.76
CA SER A 52 21.36 10.24 12.77
C SER A 52 21.45 11.63 12.13
N ARG A 53 21.89 11.68 10.88
CA ARG A 53 21.83 12.86 10.04
C ARG A 53 20.68 12.69 9.05
N VAL A 54 19.72 13.61 9.09
CA VAL A 54 18.66 13.68 8.09
C VAL A 54 19.20 14.43 6.88
N VAL A 55 19.39 13.72 5.78
CA VAL A 55 19.82 14.33 4.52
C VAL A 55 18.58 14.57 3.66
N SER A 56 18.31 15.83 3.35
CA SER A 56 17.27 16.18 2.39
C SER A 56 17.65 15.62 1.02
N THR A 57 16.89 14.66 0.51
CA THR A 57 16.86 14.44 -0.93
C THR A 57 16.08 15.61 -1.53
N ALA A 58 16.59 16.22 -2.58
CA ALA A 58 15.94 17.34 -3.28
C ALA A 58 14.46 17.02 -3.50
N SER A 59 13.60 18.02 -3.40
CA SER A 59 12.15 17.86 -3.59
C SER A 59 11.91 17.09 -4.88
N LEU A 60 11.37 15.90 -4.75
CA LEU A 60 11.11 14.98 -5.86
C LEU A 60 9.71 15.16 -6.43
N SER A 61 9.14 16.31 -6.22
CA SER A 61 7.92 16.71 -6.90
C SER A 61 8.22 16.82 -8.40
N THR A 62 7.97 15.75 -9.14
CA THR A 62 8.01 15.73 -10.60
C THR A 62 7.00 16.70 -11.22
N LEU A 63 6.05 17.19 -10.43
CA LEU A 63 4.99 18.13 -10.83
C LEU A 63 5.23 19.57 -10.35
N GLY A 64 6.36 19.85 -9.73
CA GLY A 64 6.72 21.23 -9.33
C GLY A 64 5.87 21.79 -8.17
N ASN A 65 5.14 20.95 -7.43
CA ASN A 65 4.39 21.32 -6.24
C ASN A 65 4.95 20.58 -5.02
N ASP A 66 5.16 21.28 -3.92
CA ASP A 66 5.68 20.76 -2.65
C ASP A 66 4.63 19.90 -1.93
N SER A 67 4.09 18.87 -2.60
CA SER A 67 3.04 18.02 -2.03
C SER A 67 3.57 17.10 -0.93
N TYR A 68 4.82 16.70 -1.02
CA TYR A 68 5.53 15.95 0.02
C TYR A 68 7.04 16.18 -0.05
N TYR A 69 7.73 15.82 1.02
CA TYR A 69 9.19 15.86 1.14
C TYR A 69 9.70 14.50 1.58
N VAL A 70 10.81 14.05 1.03
CA VAL A 70 11.46 12.79 1.42
C VAL A 70 12.80 13.07 2.08
N PHE A 71 13.05 12.42 3.21
CA PHE A 71 14.28 12.55 3.98
C PHE A 71 14.88 11.18 4.24
N ASN A 72 16.07 10.94 3.68
CA ASN A 72 16.87 9.76 4.00
C ASN A 72 17.53 9.92 5.37
N ASN A 73 17.75 8.79 6.05
CA ASN A 73 18.48 8.73 7.31
C ASN A 73 19.81 8.02 7.08
N ASP A 74 20.92 8.62 7.55
CA ASP A 74 22.27 8.04 7.42
C ASP A 74 22.41 6.68 8.14
N ALA A 75 21.57 6.40 9.13
CA ALA A 75 21.51 5.10 9.79
C ALA A 75 20.69 4.04 9.01
N GLY A 76 20.17 4.42 7.86
CA GLY A 76 19.28 3.62 7.01
C GLY A 76 17.81 4.01 7.15
N GLY A 77 17.05 3.79 6.07
CA GLY A 77 15.66 4.14 5.96
C GLY A 77 15.41 5.56 5.43
N PHE A 78 14.14 5.84 5.14
CA PHE A 78 13.67 7.16 4.74
C PHE A 78 12.28 7.44 5.34
N VAL A 79 11.90 8.71 5.36
CA VAL A 79 10.55 9.15 5.76
C VAL A 79 10.00 10.11 4.72
N ILE A 80 8.71 9.97 4.42
CA ILE A 80 7.93 10.84 3.53
C ILE A 80 7.06 11.72 4.42
N ILE A 81 7.27 13.01 4.35
CA ILE A 81 6.53 14.02 5.11
C ILE A 81 5.57 14.75 4.16
N ALA A 82 4.32 14.89 4.59
CA ALA A 82 3.33 15.67 3.84
C ALA A 82 3.76 17.13 3.66
N GLY A 83 3.45 17.71 2.51
CA GLY A 83 3.69 19.13 2.22
C GLY A 83 2.55 20.05 2.66
N ASP A 84 1.56 19.53 3.38
CA ASP A 84 0.37 20.27 3.81
C ASP A 84 -0.07 19.80 5.20
N ASP A 85 -0.50 20.74 6.05
CA ASP A 85 -0.90 20.47 7.42
C ASP A 85 -2.34 19.94 7.58
N ALA A 86 -3.08 19.85 6.48
CA ALA A 86 -4.42 19.26 6.44
C ALA A 86 -4.43 17.73 6.50
N VAL A 87 -3.28 17.10 6.32
CA VAL A 87 -3.12 15.63 6.40
C VAL A 87 -2.10 15.26 7.46
N ALA A 88 -2.10 13.99 7.85
CA ALA A 88 -1.11 13.52 8.82
C ALA A 88 0.32 13.75 8.31
N PRO A 89 1.23 14.22 9.18
CA PRO A 89 2.55 14.66 8.77
C PRO A 89 3.42 13.55 8.16
N VAL A 90 3.30 12.29 8.60
CA VAL A 90 4.04 11.16 8.06
C VAL A 90 3.14 10.36 7.11
N LEU A 91 3.52 10.34 5.83
CA LEU A 91 2.82 9.60 4.78
C LEU A 91 3.35 8.17 4.62
N GLY A 92 4.65 7.98 4.91
CA GLY A 92 5.27 6.67 4.86
C GLY A 92 6.72 6.70 5.34
N TYR A 93 7.25 5.54 5.67
CA TYR A 93 8.65 5.40 6.08
C TYR A 93 9.14 3.96 5.93
N THR A 94 10.46 3.81 5.82
CA THR A 94 11.16 2.54 5.95
C THR A 94 12.21 2.64 7.04
N SER A 95 12.59 1.53 7.65
CA SER A 95 13.68 1.48 8.64
C SER A 95 15.02 1.06 8.04
N THR A 96 15.05 0.69 6.77
CA THR A 96 16.25 0.19 6.06
C THR A 96 16.32 0.73 4.64
N GLY A 97 17.50 0.68 4.03
CA GLY A 97 17.73 1.18 2.68
C GLY A 97 17.75 2.70 2.61
N ALA A 98 17.58 3.23 1.41
CA ALA A 98 17.48 4.66 1.14
C ALA A 98 16.49 4.89 0.00
N PHE A 99 15.88 6.05 -0.03
CA PHE A 99 15.06 6.49 -1.15
C PHE A 99 15.94 6.95 -2.31
N ASP A 100 15.81 6.27 -3.44
CA ASP A 100 16.42 6.65 -4.71
C ASP A 100 15.31 6.87 -5.75
N ALA A 101 15.07 8.11 -6.13
CA ALA A 101 14.01 8.49 -7.06
C ALA A 101 14.11 7.81 -8.43
N ASN A 102 15.34 7.45 -8.84
CA ASN A 102 15.57 6.83 -10.14
C ASN A 102 15.33 5.31 -10.12
N ASN A 103 15.17 4.74 -8.92
CA ASN A 103 15.06 3.30 -8.74
C ASN A 103 14.01 2.98 -7.65
N LEU A 104 12.76 3.33 -7.91
CA LEU A 104 11.64 3.03 -7.01
C LEU A 104 10.80 1.88 -7.55
N PRO A 105 10.24 1.04 -6.64
CA PRO A 105 9.15 0.14 -7.00
C PRO A 105 8.01 0.88 -7.69
N GLU A 106 7.46 0.33 -8.77
CA GLU A 106 6.39 1.01 -9.52
C GLU A 106 5.17 1.28 -8.63
N GLY A 107 4.79 0.33 -7.77
CA GLY A 107 3.69 0.56 -6.81
C GLY A 107 3.95 1.72 -5.84
N LEU A 108 5.21 1.95 -5.45
CA LEU A 108 5.56 3.12 -4.64
C LEU A 108 5.46 4.41 -5.45
N LYS A 109 5.85 4.41 -6.74
CA LYS A 109 5.67 5.59 -7.62
C LYS A 109 4.19 5.95 -7.74
N ASP A 110 3.32 4.95 -7.93
CA ASP A 110 1.87 5.14 -8.02
C ASP A 110 1.30 5.71 -6.70
N LEU A 111 1.75 5.20 -5.56
CA LEU A 111 1.35 5.71 -4.25
C LEU A 111 1.79 7.16 -4.04
N LEU A 112 3.03 7.50 -4.40
CA LEU A 112 3.54 8.87 -4.32
C LEU A 112 2.75 9.83 -5.21
N LYS A 113 2.40 9.40 -6.42
CA LYS A 113 1.54 10.16 -7.32
C LYS A 113 0.15 10.39 -6.73
N SER A 114 -0.44 9.36 -6.10
CA SER A 114 -1.69 9.49 -5.36
C SER A 114 -1.60 10.52 -4.24
N TYR A 115 -0.50 10.56 -3.48
CA TYR A 115 -0.28 11.59 -2.46
C TYR A 115 -0.25 12.99 -3.06
N GLU A 116 0.47 13.20 -4.17
CA GLU A 116 0.51 14.48 -4.86
C GLU A 116 -0.89 14.95 -5.27
N GLN A 117 -1.67 14.07 -5.89
CA GLN A 117 -3.03 14.37 -6.33
C GLN A 117 -3.95 14.74 -5.18
N GLN A 118 -3.95 13.94 -4.12
CA GLN A 118 -4.78 14.16 -2.93
C GLN A 118 -4.43 15.49 -2.25
N ILE A 119 -3.15 15.76 -2.02
CA ILE A 119 -2.70 17.00 -1.38
C ILE A 119 -2.96 18.23 -2.26
N ALA A 120 -2.79 18.11 -3.58
CA ALA A 120 -3.12 19.19 -4.52
C ALA A 120 -4.63 19.52 -4.53
N ALA A 121 -5.49 18.53 -4.31
CA ALA A 121 -6.93 18.73 -4.25
C ALA A 121 -7.37 19.47 -2.98
N LEU A 122 -6.70 19.27 -1.84
CA LEU A 122 -7.00 19.94 -0.56
C LEU A 122 -6.90 21.46 -0.66
N GLY A 123 -5.92 21.99 -1.40
CA GLY A 123 -5.70 23.44 -1.53
C GLY A 123 -6.82 24.21 -2.24
N LYS A 124 -7.78 23.52 -2.86
CA LYS A 124 -8.85 24.17 -3.64
C LYS A 124 -10.18 24.33 -2.92
N ASN A 125 -10.52 23.42 -2.00
CA ASN A 125 -11.86 23.34 -1.39
C ASN A 125 -11.86 22.89 0.08
N TYR A 126 -10.77 23.02 0.81
CA TYR A 126 -10.67 22.51 2.17
C TYR A 126 -11.57 23.30 3.13
N LYS A 127 -12.55 22.63 3.71
CA LYS A 127 -13.25 23.03 4.93
C LYS A 127 -12.94 21.96 5.97
N ALA A 128 -12.11 22.28 6.97
CA ALA A 128 -11.86 21.36 8.07
C ALA A 128 -13.19 21.05 8.77
N ASN A 129 -13.57 19.81 8.78
CA ASN A 129 -14.70 19.38 9.62
C ASN A 129 -14.14 19.15 11.04
N THR A 130 -14.24 20.17 11.90
CA THR A 130 -13.66 20.18 13.25
C THR A 130 -14.41 19.29 14.26
N THR A 131 -15.39 18.50 13.82
CA THR A 131 -16.26 17.72 14.70
C THR A 131 -16.11 16.21 14.60
N SER A 132 -15.24 15.68 13.71
CA SER A 132 -15.03 14.25 13.62
C SER A 132 -14.10 13.78 14.72
N THR A 133 -14.65 13.06 15.68
CA THR A 133 -13.88 12.21 16.62
C THR A 133 -13.55 10.89 15.95
N ARG A 134 -12.74 10.93 14.91
CA ARG A 134 -12.23 9.70 14.29
C ARG A 134 -11.46 8.91 15.35
N ALA A 135 -11.87 7.67 15.58
CA ALA A 135 -11.10 6.76 16.39
C ALA A 135 -9.73 6.54 15.69
N GLU A 136 -8.66 7.04 16.31
CA GLU A 136 -7.31 6.74 15.82
C GLU A 136 -7.07 5.24 15.94
N PHE A 137 -6.69 4.62 14.85
CA PHE A 137 -6.25 3.24 14.88
C PHE A 137 -4.87 3.17 15.52
N THR A 138 -4.74 2.37 16.57
CA THR A 138 -3.47 2.14 17.29
C THR A 138 -3.08 0.66 17.21
N GLY A 139 -1.81 0.37 17.52
CA GLY A 139 -1.28 -0.98 17.58
C GLY A 139 -0.49 -1.37 16.34
N GLU A 140 0.17 -2.53 16.44
CA GLU A 140 1.04 -3.06 15.40
C GLU A 140 0.84 -4.56 15.24
N LYS A 141 0.75 -5.03 14.00
CA LYS A 141 0.78 -6.43 13.62
C LYS A 141 1.47 -6.61 12.28
N LEU A 142 2.41 -7.57 12.22
CA LEU A 142 3.16 -7.91 11.03
C LEU A 142 3.02 -9.41 10.73
N LEU A 143 2.76 -9.74 9.48
CA LEU A 143 2.70 -11.12 8.99
C LEU A 143 4.03 -11.61 8.43
N ASN A 144 4.98 -10.70 8.19
CA ASN A 144 6.34 -11.01 7.71
C ASN A 144 6.37 -11.91 6.46
N THR A 145 5.69 -11.49 5.41
CA THR A 145 5.62 -12.24 4.16
C THR A 145 6.98 -12.35 3.45
N ALA A 146 7.10 -13.30 2.54
CA ALA A 146 8.34 -13.54 1.78
C ALA A 146 8.75 -12.30 0.96
N LYS A 147 10.04 -12.00 0.91
CA LYS A 147 10.62 -10.86 0.20
C LYS A 147 11.12 -11.31 -1.17
N TRP A 148 10.19 -11.55 -2.08
CA TRP A 148 10.43 -12.00 -3.43
C TRP A 148 10.43 -10.86 -4.43
N ASN A 149 10.97 -11.12 -5.63
CA ASN A 149 11.15 -10.16 -6.71
C ASN A 149 10.60 -10.73 -8.02
N GLN A 150 10.61 -9.92 -9.09
CA GLN A 150 10.07 -10.27 -10.39
C GLN A 150 11.15 -10.70 -11.41
N GLY A 151 12.41 -10.31 -11.19
CA GLY A 151 13.55 -10.65 -12.05
C GLY A 151 14.20 -11.99 -11.66
N ALA A 152 15.42 -12.26 -12.16
CA ALA A 152 16.16 -13.46 -11.79
C ALA A 152 16.42 -13.57 -10.29
N PRO A 153 16.32 -14.79 -9.69
CA PRO A 153 16.04 -16.09 -10.32
C PRO A 153 14.55 -16.43 -10.47
N PHE A 154 13.63 -15.54 -10.08
CA PHE A 154 12.19 -15.78 -10.00
C PHE A 154 11.54 -15.96 -11.38
N ASN A 155 12.09 -15.35 -12.42
CA ASN A 155 11.57 -15.38 -13.80
C ASN A 155 12.17 -16.50 -14.67
N LYS A 156 12.80 -17.51 -14.07
CA LYS A 156 13.48 -18.61 -14.78
C LYS A 156 12.59 -19.31 -15.80
N TYR A 157 11.30 -19.43 -15.53
CA TYR A 157 10.33 -20.16 -16.37
C TYR A 157 9.39 -19.26 -17.15
N THR A 158 9.58 -17.96 -17.12
CA THR A 158 8.78 -17.05 -17.95
C THR A 158 9.32 -16.99 -19.39
N PRO A 159 8.48 -16.73 -20.39
CA PRO A 159 8.94 -16.56 -21.77
C PRO A 159 10.04 -15.49 -21.86
N ASN A 160 11.11 -15.80 -22.58
CA ASN A 160 12.29 -14.93 -22.78
C ASN A 160 12.93 -14.39 -21.48
N ASN A 161 12.69 -15.03 -20.34
CA ASN A 161 13.06 -14.56 -19.01
C ASN A 161 12.55 -13.13 -18.72
N TYR A 162 11.41 -12.77 -19.26
CA TYR A 162 10.75 -11.51 -18.88
C TYR A 162 10.30 -11.56 -17.42
N VAL A 163 10.16 -10.39 -16.80
CA VAL A 163 9.74 -10.32 -15.40
C VAL A 163 8.42 -11.05 -15.17
N THR A 164 8.25 -11.65 -13.99
CA THR A 164 7.09 -12.48 -13.64
C THR A 164 5.76 -11.72 -13.67
N GLY A 165 5.81 -10.39 -13.51
CA GLY A 165 4.65 -9.53 -13.33
C GLY A 165 4.23 -9.38 -11.87
N CYS A 166 3.81 -8.18 -11.51
CA CYS A 166 3.46 -7.83 -10.13
C CYS A 166 2.31 -8.68 -9.57
N VAL A 167 1.31 -9.01 -10.40
CA VAL A 167 0.15 -9.83 -10.02
C VAL A 167 0.58 -11.24 -9.63
N ALA A 168 1.40 -11.90 -10.46
CA ALA A 168 1.90 -13.25 -10.16
C ALA A 168 2.82 -13.25 -8.93
N THR A 169 3.69 -12.25 -8.80
CA THR A 169 4.59 -12.11 -7.65
C THR A 169 3.81 -11.90 -6.35
N ALA A 170 2.84 -10.98 -6.32
CA ALA A 170 1.99 -10.74 -5.15
C ALA A 170 1.18 -11.98 -4.77
N GLY A 171 0.61 -12.67 -5.76
CA GLY A 171 -0.11 -13.94 -5.57
C GLY A 171 0.79 -15.01 -4.94
N ALA A 172 2.00 -15.19 -5.47
CA ALA A 172 2.98 -16.16 -4.95
C ALA A 172 3.36 -15.86 -3.50
N ILE A 173 3.58 -14.59 -3.15
CA ILE A 173 3.89 -14.15 -1.78
C ILE A 173 2.76 -14.51 -0.82
N VAL A 174 1.50 -14.28 -1.19
CA VAL A 174 0.33 -14.63 -0.37
C VAL A 174 0.19 -16.15 -0.24
N MET A 175 0.36 -16.90 -1.33
CA MET A 175 0.32 -18.37 -1.29
C MET A 175 1.42 -18.95 -0.40
N LYS A 176 2.63 -18.38 -0.43
CA LYS A 176 3.73 -18.77 0.48
C LYS A 176 3.39 -18.53 1.94
N HIS A 177 2.75 -17.39 2.26
CA HIS A 177 2.31 -17.11 3.63
C HIS A 177 1.33 -18.17 4.15
N HIS A 178 0.39 -18.58 3.30
CA HIS A 178 -0.57 -19.63 3.66
C HIS A 178 0.04 -21.05 3.61
N GLY A 179 1.15 -21.27 2.92
CA GLY A 179 1.71 -22.61 2.64
C GLY A 179 0.68 -23.49 1.92
N TYR A 180 -0.08 -22.93 0.99
CA TYR A 180 -1.26 -23.57 0.39
C TYR A 180 -1.41 -23.19 -1.10
N PRO A 181 -1.93 -24.14 -1.95
CA PRO A 181 -2.27 -25.52 -1.65
C PRO A 181 -1.04 -26.43 -1.60
N ALA A 182 -1.17 -27.65 -1.08
CA ALA A 182 -0.12 -28.66 -1.24
C ALA A 182 0.06 -29.04 -2.71
N LYS A 183 -1.05 -29.08 -3.47
CA LYS A 183 -1.10 -29.39 -4.90
C LYS A 183 -2.24 -28.60 -5.55
N GLY A 184 -2.01 -28.03 -6.73
CA GLY A 184 -3.05 -27.41 -7.53
C GLY A 184 -3.90 -28.43 -8.28
N VAL A 185 -4.91 -27.96 -9.03
CA VAL A 185 -5.81 -28.80 -9.82
C VAL A 185 -5.94 -28.30 -11.26
N GLY A 186 -5.99 -29.25 -12.20
CA GLY A 186 -6.23 -28.99 -13.62
C GLY A 186 -5.06 -28.30 -14.31
N SER A 187 -5.36 -27.69 -15.44
CA SER A 187 -4.39 -27.01 -16.31
C SER A 187 -4.99 -25.79 -16.94
N HIS A 188 -4.14 -24.91 -17.46
CA HIS A 188 -4.54 -23.74 -18.24
C HIS A 188 -3.60 -23.52 -19.42
N SER A 189 -4.17 -22.97 -20.50
CA SER A 189 -3.43 -22.60 -21.70
C SER A 189 -3.98 -21.31 -22.28
N TYR A 190 -3.10 -20.49 -22.80
CA TYR A 190 -3.47 -19.30 -23.57
C TYR A 190 -2.41 -18.98 -24.62
N THR A 191 -2.76 -18.14 -25.58
CA THR A 191 -1.84 -17.71 -26.64
C THR A 191 -1.21 -16.36 -26.26
N TRP A 192 0.11 -16.31 -26.21
CA TRP A 192 0.89 -15.10 -26.04
C TRP A 192 1.86 -14.93 -27.22
N ASN A 193 1.80 -13.80 -27.92
CA ASN A 193 2.63 -13.51 -29.10
C ASN A 193 2.71 -14.68 -30.10
N GLY A 194 1.58 -15.36 -30.37
CA GLY A 194 1.51 -16.50 -31.27
C GLY A 194 2.04 -17.82 -30.70
N GLN A 195 2.55 -17.84 -29.46
CA GLN A 195 2.99 -19.03 -28.75
C GLN A 195 1.89 -19.51 -27.79
N ASN A 196 1.67 -20.83 -27.75
CA ASN A 196 0.78 -21.43 -26.78
C ASN A 196 1.55 -21.69 -25.48
N LEU A 197 1.22 -20.95 -24.41
CA LEU A 197 1.74 -21.15 -23.09
C LEU A 197 0.80 -22.03 -22.28
N THR A 198 1.33 -23.07 -21.64
CA THR A 198 0.54 -24.08 -20.92
C THR A 198 1.20 -24.43 -19.61
N ALA A 199 0.40 -24.55 -18.54
CA ALA A 199 0.81 -25.13 -17.28
C ALA A 199 -0.21 -26.17 -16.80
N SER A 200 0.29 -27.25 -16.22
CA SER A 200 -0.48 -28.15 -15.35
C SER A 200 -0.18 -27.78 -13.93
N PHE A 201 -1.20 -27.58 -13.13
CA PHE A 201 -1.09 -27.25 -11.69
C PHE A 201 -1.10 -28.51 -10.82
N GLU A 202 -1.24 -29.69 -11.43
CA GLU A 202 -1.31 -30.98 -10.73
C GLU A 202 0.07 -31.49 -10.30
N HIS A 203 0.83 -30.65 -9.62
CA HIS A 203 2.11 -30.99 -9.01
C HIS A 203 2.22 -30.39 -7.60
N ASP A 204 3.11 -30.92 -6.79
CA ASP A 204 3.30 -30.51 -5.41
C ASP A 204 4.05 -29.16 -5.34
N TYR A 205 3.62 -28.30 -4.43
CA TYR A 205 4.31 -27.06 -4.03
C TYR A 205 5.04 -27.31 -2.71
N ASP A 206 6.36 -27.41 -2.77
CA ASP A 206 7.19 -27.66 -1.59
C ASP A 206 7.43 -26.37 -0.79
N TRP A 207 6.38 -25.93 -0.10
CA TRP A 207 6.39 -24.69 0.67
C TRP A 207 7.48 -24.60 1.70
N ALA A 208 7.89 -25.73 2.31
CA ALA A 208 8.90 -25.78 3.36
C ALA A 208 10.29 -25.39 2.81
N ASN A 209 10.57 -25.78 1.58
CA ASN A 209 11.87 -25.55 0.92
C ASN A 209 11.91 -24.32 0.01
N MET A 210 10.84 -23.55 -0.10
CA MET A 210 10.83 -22.24 -0.78
C MET A 210 11.44 -21.17 0.14
N PRO A 211 12.64 -20.62 -0.14
CA PRO A 211 13.25 -19.60 0.72
C PRO A 211 12.42 -18.30 0.74
N VAL A 212 12.41 -17.63 1.90
CA VAL A 212 11.64 -16.38 2.08
C VAL A 212 12.34 -15.13 1.53
N ARG A 213 13.66 -15.23 1.26
CA ARG A 213 14.47 -14.13 0.74
C ARG A 213 15.57 -14.66 -0.16
N TYR A 214 15.80 -13.98 -1.28
CA TYR A 214 16.94 -14.23 -2.16
C TYR A 214 18.18 -13.47 -1.65
N THR A 215 19.33 -14.15 -1.60
CA THR A 215 20.57 -13.60 -1.03
C THR A 215 21.68 -13.41 -2.08
N GLY A 216 21.41 -13.74 -3.35
CA GLY A 216 22.34 -13.54 -4.46
C GLY A 216 23.22 -14.74 -4.80
N ASP A 217 23.15 -15.83 -4.02
CA ASP A 217 24.03 -17.02 -4.13
C ASP A 217 23.29 -18.35 -4.05
N ASN A 218 21.96 -18.34 -4.05
CA ASN A 218 21.14 -19.54 -3.85
C ASN A 218 20.04 -19.73 -4.91
N ASP A 219 20.33 -19.41 -6.17
CA ASP A 219 19.39 -19.48 -7.30
C ASP A 219 18.67 -20.82 -7.40
N ALA A 220 19.40 -21.93 -7.20
CA ALA A 220 18.83 -23.27 -7.29
C ALA A 220 17.72 -23.52 -6.24
N ALA A 221 17.82 -22.92 -5.07
CA ALA A 221 16.79 -23.02 -4.04
C ALA A 221 15.49 -22.28 -4.41
N PHE A 222 15.53 -21.37 -5.40
CA PHE A 222 14.38 -20.64 -5.89
C PHE A 222 13.66 -21.31 -7.07
N ASP A 223 14.06 -22.51 -7.48
CA ASP A 223 13.42 -23.21 -8.60
C ASP A 223 11.94 -23.44 -8.38
N GLY A 224 11.54 -23.86 -7.18
CA GLY A 224 10.12 -24.02 -6.79
C GLY A 224 9.35 -22.71 -6.77
N VAL A 225 10.00 -21.59 -6.36
CA VAL A 225 9.39 -20.26 -6.38
C VAL A 225 9.19 -19.77 -7.81
N ALA A 226 10.21 -19.94 -8.68
CA ALA A 226 10.12 -19.56 -10.08
C ALA A 226 9.03 -20.34 -10.82
N ARG A 227 8.87 -21.64 -10.51
CA ARG A 227 7.78 -22.46 -11.04
C ARG A 227 6.41 -21.94 -10.59
N LEU A 228 6.23 -21.69 -9.28
CA LEU A 228 4.99 -21.12 -8.75
C LEU A 228 4.61 -19.80 -9.44
N MET A 229 5.58 -18.90 -9.62
CA MET A 229 5.35 -17.63 -10.31
C MET A 229 5.01 -17.80 -11.80
N SER A 230 5.63 -18.78 -12.47
CA SER A 230 5.27 -19.14 -13.84
C SER A 230 3.87 -19.72 -13.95
N ASP A 231 3.49 -20.62 -13.02
CA ASP A 231 2.16 -21.21 -12.96
C ASP A 231 1.09 -20.13 -12.78
N LEU A 232 1.31 -19.21 -11.85
CA LEU A 232 0.41 -18.06 -11.63
C LEU A 232 0.34 -17.17 -12.86
N GLY A 233 1.47 -16.86 -13.47
CA GLY A 233 1.52 -16.06 -14.71
C GLY A 233 0.69 -16.70 -15.83
N ILE A 234 0.79 -18.01 -16.01
CA ILE A 234 -0.03 -18.74 -17.01
C ILE A 234 -1.51 -18.74 -16.59
N ALA A 235 -1.80 -18.99 -15.30
CA ALA A 235 -3.17 -19.03 -14.80
C ALA A 235 -3.93 -17.69 -14.98
N VAL A 236 -3.23 -16.56 -15.06
CA VAL A 236 -3.80 -15.22 -15.23
C VAL A 236 -3.63 -14.64 -16.63
N ASN A 237 -3.25 -15.44 -17.63
CA ASN A 237 -2.99 -14.98 -19.01
C ASN A 237 -1.99 -13.81 -19.07
N MET A 238 -0.89 -13.90 -18.33
CA MET A 238 0.08 -12.83 -18.20
C MET A 238 0.60 -12.33 -19.57
N GLN A 239 0.50 -11.03 -19.77
CA GLN A 239 1.05 -10.36 -20.95
C GLN A 239 2.52 -10.04 -20.65
N TYR A 240 3.40 -10.98 -20.94
CA TYR A 240 4.83 -10.84 -20.70
C TYR A 240 5.45 -9.82 -21.66
N ALA A 241 6.29 -8.92 -21.13
CA ALA A 241 7.02 -7.95 -21.93
C ALA A 241 8.37 -7.57 -21.29
N ASN A 242 9.25 -7.04 -22.13
CA ASN A 242 10.52 -6.49 -21.65
C ASN A 242 10.25 -5.21 -20.85
N GLY A 243 10.62 -5.20 -19.57
CA GLY A 243 10.42 -4.05 -18.68
C GLY A 243 9.13 -4.04 -17.88
N GLY A 244 8.17 -4.95 -18.16
CA GLY A 244 6.95 -5.05 -17.34
C GLY A 244 5.95 -6.04 -17.89
N SER A 245 5.52 -7.00 -17.08
CA SER A 245 4.51 -8.00 -17.42
C SER A 245 3.21 -7.68 -16.69
N ALA A 246 2.07 -7.72 -17.39
CA ALA A 246 0.79 -7.23 -16.90
C ALA A 246 -0.31 -8.29 -16.92
N SER A 247 -1.17 -8.26 -15.90
CA SER A 247 -2.42 -9.01 -15.81
C SER A 247 -3.36 -8.31 -14.83
N ALA A 248 -4.65 -8.66 -14.83
CA ALA A 248 -5.61 -8.10 -13.89
C ALA A 248 -5.60 -8.83 -12.54
N LEU A 249 -5.83 -8.10 -11.45
CA LEU A 249 -5.94 -8.70 -10.10
C LEU A 249 -7.18 -9.59 -9.98
N GLU A 250 -8.26 -9.29 -10.69
CA GLU A 250 -9.46 -10.11 -10.79
C GLU A 250 -9.19 -11.50 -11.40
N ASP A 251 -8.29 -11.56 -12.39
CA ASP A 251 -7.88 -12.83 -13.01
C ASP A 251 -7.15 -13.70 -11.98
N LEU A 252 -6.32 -13.08 -11.12
CA LEU A 252 -5.65 -13.80 -10.04
C LEU A 252 -6.65 -14.37 -9.03
N VAL A 253 -7.65 -13.60 -8.60
CA VAL A 253 -8.70 -14.09 -7.69
C VAL A 253 -9.44 -15.27 -8.31
N THR A 254 -9.75 -15.19 -9.60
CA THR A 254 -10.41 -16.26 -10.33
C THR A 254 -9.53 -17.51 -10.42
N ALA A 255 -8.25 -17.34 -10.74
CA ALA A 255 -7.28 -18.44 -10.81
C ALA A 255 -7.06 -19.12 -9.46
N LEU A 256 -6.92 -18.34 -8.37
CA LEU A 256 -6.74 -18.86 -7.02
C LEU A 256 -7.93 -19.73 -6.59
N LYS A 257 -9.15 -19.33 -6.89
CA LYS A 257 -10.35 -20.13 -6.62
C LYS A 257 -10.41 -21.39 -7.49
N LYS A 258 -10.11 -21.26 -8.78
CA LYS A 258 -10.33 -22.33 -9.75
C LYS A 258 -9.26 -23.42 -9.68
N TYR A 259 -8.00 -23.04 -9.53
CA TYR A 259 -6.86 -23.94 -9.68
C TYR A 259 -6.12 -24.22 -8.36
N PHE A 260 -6.24 -23.33 -7.39
CA PHE A 260 -5.44 -23.38 -6.17
C PHE A 260 -6.27 -23.55 -4.89
N GLY A 261 -7.57 -23.84 -5.02
CA GLY A 261 -8.44 -24.21 -3.90
C GLY A 261 -8.66 -23.11 -2.86
N TYR A 262 -8.55 -21.84 -3.25
CA TYR A 262 -8.88 -20.72 -2.37
C TYR A 262 -10.39 -20.53 -2.21
N SER A 263 -10.79 -19.92 -1.11
CA SER A 263 -12.19 -19.73 -0.74
C SER A 263 -12.99 -18.98 -1.81
N LYS A 264 -14.18 -19.48 -2.10
CA LYS A 264 -15.15 -18.82 -2.98
C LYS A 264 -15.60 -17.44 -2.46
N TYR A 265 -15.40 -17.17 -1.17
CA TYR A 265 -15.76 -15.91 -0.53
C TYR A 265 -14.72 -14.80 -0.74
N ALA A 266 -13.54 -15.11 -1.29
CA ALA A 266 -12.58 -14.09 -1.67
C ALA A 266 -13.22 -13.08 -2.65
N ARG A 267 -13.08 -11.77 -2.39
CA ARG A 267 -13.68 -10.70 -3.17
C ARG A 267 -12.66 -9.64 -3.53
N HIS A 268 -12.57 -9.32 -4.79
CA HIS A 268 -11.95 -8.10 -5.28
C HIS A 268 -12.94 -6.96 -5.12
N LEU A 269 -12.59 -5.94 -4.35
CA LEU A 269 -13.40 -4.73 -4.13
C LEU A 269 -12.54 -3.51 -4.42
N LYS A 270 -13.19 -2.45 -4.88
CA LYS A 270 -12.58 -1.13 -5.02
C LYS A 270 -12.87 -0.29 -3.79
N ILE A 271 -12.04 0.71 -3.54
CA ILE A 271 -12.23 1.62 -2.39
C ILE A 271 -13.59 2.33 -2.46
N GLU A 272 -14.09 2.61 -3.66
CA GLU A 272 -15.39 3.24 -3.90
C GLU A 272 -16.57 2.37 -3.45
N ASP A 273 -16.40 1.05 -3.46
CA ASP A 273 -17.45 0.10 -3.05
C ASP A 273 -17.72 0.13 -1.54
N LEU A 274 -16.70 0.51 -0.75
CA LEU A 274 -16.76 0.51 0.71
C LEU A 274 -16.73 1.91 1.33
N GLY A 275 -16.17 2.88 0.62
CA GLY A 275 -15.81 4.18 1.16
C GLY A 275 -14.51 4.16 1.98
N ALA A 276 -13.84 5.31 2.01
CA ALA A 276 -12.48 5.44 2.55
C ALA A 276 -12.39 5.11 4.05
N GLU A 277 -13.42 5.41 4.84
CA GLU A 277 -13.43 5.13 6.29
C GLU A 277 -13.48 3.61 6.57
N ALA A 278 -14.38 2.89 5.90
CA ALA A 278 -14.51 1.44 6.07
C ALA A 278 -13.30 0.68 5.49
N TRP A 279 -12.63 1.26 4.49
CA TRP A 279 -11.51 0.63 3.79
C TRP A 279 -10.36 0.25 4.71
N ASN A 280 -9.85 1.20 5.49
CA ASN A 280 -8.73 0.97 6.40
C ASN A 280 -9.10 -0.02 7.52
N GLY A 281 -10.31 0.07 8.06
CA GLY A 281 -10.81 -0.89 9.04
C GLY A 281 -10.85 -2.31 8.50
N ARG A 282 -11.26 -2.45 7.24
CA ARG A 282 -11.32 -3.73 6.52
C ARG A 282 -9.92 -4.33 6.31
N LEU A 283 -8.97 -3.54 5.82
CA LEU A 283 -7.59 -3.97 5.64
C LEU A 283 -6.99 -4.49 6.96
N ARG A 284 -7.23 -3.78 8.07
CA ARG A 284 -6.77 -4.21 9.40
C ARG A 284 -7.39 -5.53 9.82
N ALA A 285 -8.70 -5.70 9.60
CA ALA A 285 -9.41 -6.94 9.93
C ALA A 285 -8.85 -8.17 9.18
N GLU A 286 -8.42 -8.00 7.93
CA GLU A 286 -7.73 -9.07 7.20
C GLU A 286 -6.39 -9.44 7.87
N ILE A 287 -5.58 -8.45 8.22
CA ILE A 287 -4.31 -8.67 8.91
C ILE A 287 -4.53 -9.31 10.28
N ASP A 288 -5.56 -8.87 11.03
CA ASP A 288 -5.92 -9.46 12.32
C ASP A 288 -6.34 -10.92 12.18
N ALA A 289 -6.95 -11.26 11.07
CA ALA A 289 -7.31 -12.65 10.71
C ALA A 289 -6.15 -13.44 10.08
N ASN A 290 -4.91 -12.94 10.14
CA ASN A 290 -3.71 -13.55 9.57
C ASN A 290 -3.79 -13.75 8.03
N ARG A 291 -4.44 -12.84 7.34
CA ARG A 291 -4.57 -12.85 5.88
C ARG A 291 -3.84 -11.63 5.29
N PRO A 292 -2.71 -11.82 4.61
CA PRO A 292 -2.09 -10.75 3.84
C PRO A 292 -3.00 -10.36 2.68
N VAL A 293 -3.09 -9.08 2.38
CA VAL A 293 -4.03 -8.53 1.41
C VAL A 293 -3.33 -8.27 0.08
N LEU A 294 -3.82 -8.87 -1.00
CA LEU A 294 -3.48 -8.46 -2.35
C LEU A 294 -4.09 -7.08 -2.59
N TYR A 295 -3.25 -6.11 -2.90
CA TYR A 295 -3.64 -4.73 -3.12
C TYR A 295 -3.19 -4.27 -4.50
N ALA A 296 -4.00 -3.46 -5.16
CA ALA A 296 -3.65 -2.83 -6.41
C ALA A 296 -3.96 -1.34 -6.36
N ALA A 297 -3.08 -0.55 -6.94
CA ALA A 297 -3.34 0.82 -7.31
C ALA A 297 -3.12 0.97 -8.80
N SER A 298 -4.00 1.66 -9.49
CA SER A 298 -3.88 1.87 -10.93
C SER A 298 -4.14 3.32 -11.30
N ASP A 299 -3.34 3.84 -12.23
CA ASP A 299 -3.57 5.10 -12.90
C ASP A 299 -4.04 4.81 -14.33
N ALA A 300 -5.10 5.47 -14.77
CA ALA A 300 -5.68 5.26 -16.12
C ALA A 300 -4.68 5.53 -17.26
N ASN A 301 -3.59 6.28 -17.01
CA ASN A 301 -2.63 6.67 -18.02
C ASN A 301 -1.32 5.87 -18.00
N VAL A 302 -1.01 5.19 -16.88
CA VAL A 302 0.31 4.56 -16.67
C VAL A 302 0.21 3.05 -16.43
N GLY A 303 -1.00 2.54 -16.18
CA GLY A 303 -1.22 1.15 -15.79
C GLY A 303 -1.33 0.99 -14.28
N GLY A 304 -1.40 -0.25 -13.78
CA GLY A 304 -1.58 -0.56 -12.38
C GLY A 304 -0.49 -1.45 -11.83
N HIS A 305 -0.28 -1.39 -10.52
CA HIS A 305 0.66 -2.24 -9.81
C HIS A 305 -0.04 -3.01 -8.70
N SER A 306 0.27 -4.30 -8.60
CA SER A 306 -0.18 -5.17 -7.51
C SER A 306 0.95 -5.41 -6.52
N PHE A 307 0.63 -5.35 -5.24
CA PHE A 307 1.56 -5.57 -4.14
C PHE A 307 0.82 -6.22 -2.95
N VAL A 308 1.51 -6.45 -1.85
CA VAL A 308 0.93 -7.10 -0.67
C VAL A 308 0.95 -6.14 0.51
N ILE A 309 -0.19 -5.97 1.17
CA ILE A 309 -0.25 -5.42 2.52
C ILE A 309 -0.12 -6.60 3.48
N ASP A 310 0.95 -6.60 4.29
CA ASP A 310 1.31 -7.68 5.19
C ASP A 310 1.38 -7.28 6.66
N GLY A 311 0.79 -6.13 7.01
CA GLY A 311 0.75 -5.67 8.37
C GLY A 311 0.22 -4.26 8.51
N TYR A 312 0.23 -3.77 9.74
CA TYR A 312 -0.07 -2.38 10.06
C TYR A 312 0.71 -1.92 11.30
N LYS A 313 0.89 -0.63 11.40
CA LYS A 313 1.31 0.07 12.61
C LYS A 313 0.57 1.39 12.70
N ASP A 314 -0.23 1.53 13.74
CA ASP A 314 -1.13 2.66 13.92
C ASP A 314 -1.95 2.92 12.64
N GLU A 315 -1.90 4.09 12.05
CA GLU A 315 -2.62 4.48 10.83
C GLU A 315 -1.92 4.08 9.52
N SER A 316 -0.75 3.44 9.59
CA SER A 316 0.03 3.04 8.42
C SER A 316 -0.02 1.53 8.20
N PHE A 317 0.04 1.11 6.95
CA PHE A 317 0.08 -0.29 6.56
C PHE A 317 1.49 -0.70 6.14
N SER A 318 1.92 -1.88 6.56
CA SER A 318 3.13 -2.52 6.07
C SER A 318 2.90 -3.00 4.65
N VAL A 319 3.73 -2.53 3.72
CA VAL A 319 3.66 -2.84 2.30
C VAL A 319 4.89 -3.62 1.87
N ASN A 320 4.65 -4.76 1.24
CA ASN A 320 5.64 -5.54 0.51
C ASN A 320 5.43 -5.31 -0.99
N TRP A 321 6.34 -4.58 -1.61
CA TRP A 321 6.23 -4.17 -3.01
C TRP A 321 6.48 -5.29 -4.02
N GLY A 322 6.95 -6.47 -3.59
CA GLY A 322 7.38 -7.54 -4.50
C GLY A 322 8.70 -7.21 -5.22
N TRP A 323 9.58 -6.45 -4.57
CA TRP A 323 10.89 -6.01 -5.07
C TRP A 323 12.05 -6.47 -4.16
N GLY A 324 11.97 -7.72 -3.67
CA GLY A 324 13.00 -8.30 -2.83
C GLY A 324 13.15 -7.64 -1.45
N GLY A 325 12.15 -6.89 -1.00
CA GLY A 325 12.17 -6.12 0.23
C GLY A 325 12.69 -4.69 0.08
N TYR A 326 13.04 -4.26 -1.15
CA TYR A 326 13.45 -2.88 -1.39
C TYR A 326 12.29 -1.92 -1.24
N CYS A 327 12.47 -0.87 -0.46
CA CYS A 327 11.44 0.10 -0.06
C CYS A 327 10.25 -0.49 0.71
N ASP A 328 10.28 -1.76 1.15
CA ASP A 328 9.25 -2.28 2.04
C ASP A 328 9.21 -1.45 3.32
N GLY A 329 8.02 -1.11 3.78
CA GLY A 329 7.86 -0.22 4.92
C GLY A 329 6.42 0.07 5.25
N PHE A 330 6.20 1.09 6.06
CA PHE A 330 4.88 1.52 6.48
C PHE A 330 4.44 2.74 5.68
N TYR A 331 3.25 2.67 5.09
CA TYR A 331 2.70 3.71 4.24
C TYR A 331 1.21 3.93 4.54
N ARG A 332 0.75 5.16 4.39
CA ARG A 332 -0.68 5.43 4.36
C ARG A 332 -1.22 5.02 3.00
N VAL A 333 -2.25 4.18 3.01
CA VAL A 333 -2.97 3.77 1.78
C VAL A 333 -4.41 4.27 1.86
N GLY A 334 -5.12 4.29 0.73
CA GLY A 334 -6.46 4.83 0.67
C GLY A 334 -6.48 6.37 0.66
N ALA A 335 -7.51 6.96 1.26
CA ALA A 335 -7.63 8.41 1.37
C ALA A 335 -6.77 8.96 2.52
N LEU A 336 -5.96 9.98 2.25
CA LEU A 336 -5.12 10.63 3.25
C LEU A 336 -5.95 11.40 4.29
N ASN A 337 -7.06 11.94 3.85
CA ASN A 337 -8.03 12.61 4.73
C ASN A 337 -9.45 12.28 4.28
N PRO A 338 -10.06 11.19 4.79
CA PRO A 338 -11.40 10.75 4.39
C PRO A 338 -12.52 11.68 4.84
N GLU A 339 -12.25 12.62 5.77
CA GLU A 339 -13.22 13.53 6.34
C GLU A 339 -13.36 14.85 5.57
N VAL A 340 -12.50 15.07 4.59
CA VAL A 340 -12.58 16.29 3.77
C VAL A 340 -13.70 16.12 2.75
N ASP A 341 -14.78 16.85 2.99
CA ASP A 341 -15.86 17.02 2.02
C ASP A 341 -15.28 17.59 0.72
N GLY A 342 -15.35 16.81 -0.36
CA GLY A 342 -14.74 17.17 -1.64
C GLY A 342 -13.37 16.54 -1.90
N THR A 343 -12.84 15.65 -1.04
CA THR A 343 -11.92 14.64 -1.54
C THR A 343 -12.68 13.86 -2.60
N PRO A 344 -12.26 13.90 -3.88
CA PRO A 344 -13.01 13.26 -4.94
C PRO A 344 -13.19 11.79 -4.62
N GLN A 345 -14.41 11.40 -4.31
CA GLN A 345 -14.76 9.99 -4.26
C GLN A 345 -14.81 9.52 -5.71
N GLY A 346 -13.89 8.65 -6.08
CA GLY A 346 -13.96 7.82 -7.28
C GLY A 346 -13.45 8.45 -8.57
N ASP A 347 -13.93 9.58 -9.04
CA ASP A 347 -13.74 9.97 -10.44
C ASP A 347 -12.66 11.03 -10.72
N GLN A 348 -12.05 11.63 -9.71
CA GLN A 348 -11.06 12.70 -9.88
C GLN A 348 -9.63 12.31 -9.46
N TYR A 349 -9.44 11.15 -8.82
CA TYR A 349 -8.14 10.52 -8.69
C TYR A 349 -8.01 9.50 -9.82
N ASN A 350 -7.01 9.68 -10.68
CA ASN A 350 -6.69 8.71 -11.74
C ASN A 350 -6.10 7.40 -11.18
N SER A 351 -6.16 7.16 -9.88
CA SER A 351 -5.71 5.91 -9.26
C SER A 351 -6.89 5.21 -8.58
N SER A 352 -7.46 4.22 -9.24
CA SER A 352 -8.39 3.30 -8.59
C SER A 352 -7.60 2.38 -7.66
N GLN A 353 -7.99 2.35 -6.39
CA GLN A 353 -7.42 1.43 -5.40
C GLN A 353 -8.35 0.25 -5.22
N ALA A 354 -7.78 -0.95 -5.26
CA ALA A 354 -8.52 -2.19 -5.12
C ALA A 354 -7.77 -3.16 -4.19
N ALA A 355 -8.52 -4.02 -3.52
CA ALA A 355 -7.96 -5.04 -2.65
C ALA A 355 -8.78 -6.33 -2.69
N VAL A 356 -8.15 -7.43 -2.33
CA VAL A 356 -8.81 -8.74 -2.22
C VAL A 356 -9.02 -9.07 -0.75
N PHE A 357 -10.27 -9.15 -0.37
CA PHE A 357 -10.72 -9.49 1.00
C PHE A 357 -11.16 -10.95 1.10
N ALA A 358 -11.10 -11.51 2.31
CA ALA A 358 -11.43 -12.90 2.62
C ALA A 358 -10.64 -13.92 1.78
N LEU A 359 -9.40 -13.57 1.40
CA LEU A 359 -8.51 -14.45 0.66
C LEU A 359 -7.84 -15.45 1.62
N GLN A 360 -8.33 -16.68 1.63
CA GLN A 360 -7.85 -17.75 2.50
C GLN A 360 -8.02 -19.10 1.83
N PRO A 361 -7.26 -20.14 2.25
CA PRO A 361 -7.49 -21.52 1.84
C PRO A 361 -8.94 -21.96 2.08
N SER A 362 -9.49 -22.80 1.19
CA SER A 362 -10.79 -23.48 1.38
C SER A 362 -10.55 -24.83 2.03
N ASP A 363 -10.10 -24.82 3.29
CA ASP A 363 -9.74 -26.01 4.07
C ASP A 363 -10.79 -26.37 5.12
N GLY A 364 -11.97 -25.79 5.06
CA GLY A 364 -13.06 -25.97 6.02
C GLY A 364 -12.89 -25.18 7.32
N LYS A 365 -11.86 -24.34 7.43
CA LYS A 365 -11.60 -23.44 8.57
C LYS A 365 -11.80 -21.98 8.20
N GLU A 366 -12.54 -21.72 7.13
CA GLU A 366 -12.76 -20.39 6.61
C GLU A 366 -13.38 -19.47 7.67
N VAL A 367 -12.69 -18.40 8.00
CA VAL A 367 -13.21 -17.35 8.86
C VAL A 367 -13.84 -16.28 7.98
N LEU A 368 -15.16 -16.20 8.03
CA LEU A 368 -15.90 -15.12 7.38
C LEU A 368 -15.89 -13.94 8.34
N SER A 369 -15.01 -12.97 8.12
CA SER A 369 -15.18 -11.64 8.69
C SER A 369 -16.45 -11.07 8.07
N ASN A 370 -17.35 -10.50 8.87
CA ASN A 370 -18.60 -9.92 8.40
C ASN A 370 -18.32 -8.99 7.19
N LEU A 371 -18.66 -9.49 6.01
CA LEU A 371 -18.53 -8.80 4.72
C LEU A 371 -19.68 -7.82 4.57
#